data_bcf62986ccd3260609242e3aa1621a85
#
_entry.id   bcf62986ccd3260609242e3aa1621a85
#
_cell.length_a   1.000
_cell.length_b   1.000
_cell.length_c   1.000
_cell.angle_alpha   90.00
_cell.angle_beta   90.00
_cell.angle_gamma   90.00
#
_symmetry.space_group_name_H-M   'P 1'
#
loop_
_entity.id
_entity.type
_entity.pdbx_description
1 polymer ?
#
loop_
_entity_poly.entity_id
_entity_poly.type
_entity_poly.pdbx_seq_one_letter_code
_entity_poly.pdbx_strand_id
1 'polypeptide(L)'
;TSADYNTTKQITHTPAAETGVCFSPDNRTLAYASERGGNWQLYLAKIARKEEANFPNATIIEEEVLLPSKTVERNYPQFSPDGKELAFIEDRMRLMVVNLETKKVRQVTDGSTWYSTAGGFDYSWSPDGKWFTLRFIGNKHDPYSDIGLVSAQGGEITNLTNSGYTSTSPQWVLDGNAILFTTERYGMRAHASWGSLNDAMLVFMNQDAYDKFRLSKEDYELQKELEKEQKEVAGDKTDDKKKEDTADQKKDEKPKDIVVELKGIQDRILRLTPNSSEMGSAVISKNGETLYYFSAFEDKYDLWKMDLRKKETKLLHKMNTGWANMEMDKEGKNLFLLGSNSMQKMDMGSEKLTPIHYQANLKMDLAAEREYMFDHVYKQEQKRFYNVNMHGVNWDAMTAAYRKFLPHINNNYDFAELLSEYLGELNVSHTGGRFRPQTSGNITANLGLLFDWNHSGKGLLIAEVVEKGPFDHARSKVKAGTVMEKIDGQEITPDMDYSKLLNNKAQKKTLVS
;
A
#
# COMPACT_ATOMS: atom_id res chain seq x y z
N THR A 1 -2.28 8.50 16.01
CA THR A 1 -1.55 9.72 16.42
C THR A 1 -2.52 10.91 16.37
N SER A 2 -2.41 11.87 17.31
CA SER A 2 -3.20 13.10 17.31
C SER A 2 -2.82 14.00 16.12
N ALA A 3 -3.67 14.98 15.80
CA ALA A 3 -3.41 15.93 14.71
C ALA A 3 -2.14 16.78 14.93
N ASP A 4 -1.77 17.02 16.18
CA ASP A 4 -0.53 17.68 16.61
C ASP A 4 0.65 16.71 16.74
N TYR A 5 0.43 15.41 16.48
CA TYR A 5 1.41 14.32 16.51
C TYR A 5 2.04 14.03 17.89
N ASN A 6 1.52 14.62 18.96
CA ASN A 6 2.05 14.49 20.30
C ASN A 6 1.50 13.28 21.09
N THR A 7 0.38 12.72 20.63
CA THR A 7 -0.30 11.62 21.31
C THR A 7 -0.48 10.43 20.37
N THR A 8 0.01 9.28 20.79
CA THR A 8 -0.19 7.99 20.11
C THR A 8 -0.90 7.03 21.03
N LYS A 9 -1.92 6.33 20.54
CA LYS A 9 -2.67 5.35 21.30
C LYS A 9 -2.70 4.01 20.58
N GLN A 10 -2.38 2.94 21.30
CA GLN A 10 -2.59 1.58 20.84
C GLN A 10 -4.07 1.21 20.98
N ILE A 11 -4.67 0.68 19.92
CA ILE A 11 -6.08 0.28 19.90
C ILE A 11 -6.23 -1.21 20.21
N THR A 12 -5.41 -2.05 19.60
CA THR A 12 -5.46 -3.51 19.76
C THR A 12 -4.33 -4.00 20.67
N HIS A 13 -4.59 -5.09 21.41
CA HIS A 13 -3.64 -5.67 22.37
C HIS A 13 -3.53 -7.20 22.17
N THR A 14 -3.45 -7.64 20.94
CA THR A 14 -3.39 -9.07 20.56
C THR A 14 -2.10 -9.37 19.82
N PRO A 15 -1.58 -10.61 19.85
CA PRO A 15 -0.44 -11.03 19.04
C PRO A 15 -0.80 -11.26 17.58
N ALA A 16 -2.08 -11.25 17.24
CA ALA A 16 -2.57 -11.50 15.89
C ALA A 16 -2.38 -10.27 14.98
N ALA A 17 -2.38 -10.49 13.67
CA ALA A 17 -2.33 -9.42 12.70
C ALA A 17 -3.66 -8.67 12.58
N GLU A 18 -3.55 -7.36 12.39
CA GLU A 18 -4.66 -6.46 12.02
C GLU A 18 -4.33 -5.75 10.71
N THR A 19 -5.36 -5.56 9.88
CA THR A 19 -5.20 -4.93 8.55
C THR A 19 -6.47 -4.20 8.10
N GLY A 20 -6.38 -3.43 7.02
CA GLY A 20 -7.53 -2.82 6.37
C GLY A 20 -8.24 -1.78 7.23
N VAL A 21 -7.47 -0.91 7.89
CA VAL A 21 -8.01 0.12 8.80
C VAL A 21 -8.76 1.19 8.03
N CYS A 22 -10.00 1.49 8.47
CA CYS A 22 -10.86 2.51 7.88
C CYS A 22 -11.63 3.28 8.97
N PHE A 23 -11.65 4.61 8.88
CA PHE A 23 -12.44 5.46 9.77
C PHE A 23 -13.85 5.68 9.22
N SER A 24 -14.84 5.75 10.13
CA SER A 24 -16.17 6.28 9.80
C SER A 24 -16.09 7.75 9.39
N PRO A 25 -17.05 8.27 8.59
CA PRO A 25 -17.06 9.67 8.16
C PRO A 25 -17.02 10.70 9.29
N ASP A 26 -17.53 10.34 10.48
CA ASP A 26 -17.51 11.17 11.69
C ASP A 26 -16.23 10.97 12.53
N ASN A 27 -15.29 10.11 12.10
CA ASN A 27 -14.04 9.74 12.78
C ASN A 27 -14.21 9.14 14.19
N ARG A 28 -15.41 8.65 14.55
CA ARG A 28 -15.70 8.10 15.88
C ARG A 28 -15.69 6.58 15.95
N THR A 29 -15.69 5.92 14.78
CA THR A 29 -15.61 4.47 14.66
C THR A 29 -14.46 4.11 13.73
N LEU A 30 -13.69 3.11 14.12
CA LEU A 30 -12.64 2.49 13.34
C LEU A 30 -13.07 1.09 12.96
N ALA A 31 -13.10 0.76 11.68
CA ALA A 31 -13.27 -0.60 11.19
C ALA A 31 -11.92 -1.19 10.78
N TYR A 32 -11.69 -2.45 11.07
CA TYR A 32 -10.48 -3.16 10.69
C TYR A 32 -10.73 -4.68 10.67
N ALA A 33 -9.86 -5.42 10.01
CA ALA A 33 -9.86 -6.87 10.06
C ALA A 33 -8.78 -7.39 11.01
N SER A 34 -9.10 -8.42 11.81
CA SER A 34 -8.16 -9.10 12.69
C SER A 34 -8.35 -10.61 12.62
N GLU A 35 -7.25 -11.35 12.70
CA GLU A 35 -7.24 -12.80 12.71
C GLU A 35 -7.23 -13.41 14.14
N ARG A 36 -7.38 -12.59 15.18
CA ARG A 36 -7.32 -13.02 16.60
C ARG A 36 -8.34 -14.09 16.99
N GLY A 37 -9.44 -14.21 16.25
CA GLY A 37 -10.46 -15.25 16.41
C GLY A 37 -10.17 -16.55 15.65
N GLY A 38 -8.99 -16.67 15.03
CA GLY A 38 -8.56 -17.85 14.28
C GLY A 38 -8.80 -17.80 12.77
N ASN A 39 -9.53 -16.81 12.27
CA ASN A 39 -9.63 -16.41 10.88
C ASN A 39 -9.94 -14.91 10.80
N TRP A 40 -9.79 -14.34 9.62
CA TRP A 40 -10.02 -12.91 9.41
C TRP A 40 -11.48 -12.52 9.62
N GLN A 41 -11.71 -11.65 10.61
CA GLN A 41 -13.02 -11.09 10.94
C GLN A 41 -12.95 -9.57 11.03
N LEU A 42 -14.09 -8.92 10.79
CA LEU A 42 -14.23 -7.48 10.93
C LEU A 42 -14.50 -7.11 12.39
N TYR A 43 -13.82 -6.07 12.83
CA TYR A 43 -14.00 -5.46 14.14
C TYR A 43 -14.32 -3.98 13.98
N LEU A 44 -15.14 -3.49 14.91
CA LEU A 44 -15.42 -2.06 15.07
C LEU A 44 -14.90 -1.63 16.43
N ALA A 45 -14.03 -0.62 16.45
CA ALA A 45 -13.61 0.07 17.66
C ALA A 45 -14.29 1.44 17.70
N LYS A 46 -15.00 1.76 18.78
CA LYS A 46 -15.81 2.97 18.92
C LYS A 46 -15.36 3.80 20.12
N ILE A 47 -15.33 5.11 19.97
CA ILE A 47 -15.14 6.02 21.09
C ILE A 47 -16.44 6.04 21.91
N ALA A 48 -16.37 5.53 23.16
CA ALA A 48 -17.55 5.36 23.99
C ALA A 48 -18.17 6.70 24.47
N ARG A 49 -17.32 7.65 24.83
CA ARG A 49 -17.75 8.93 25.39
C ARG A 49 -17.99 9.97 24.31
N LYS A 50 -19.14 10.64 24.34
CA LYS A 50 -19.56 11.63 23.33
C LYS A 50 -18.66 12.88 23.32
N GLU A 51 -18.18 13.28 24.48
CA GLU A 51 -17.32 14.45 24.70
C GLU A 51 -15.88 14.25 24.19
N GLU A 52 -15.47 13.02 23.91
CA GLU A 52 -14.15 12.71 23.41
C GLU A 52 -14.14 12.76 21.87
N ALA A 53 -13.35 13.67 21.30
CA ALA A 53 -13.43 13.99 19.88
C ALA A 53 -12.66 13.03 18.97
N ASN A 54 -11.62 12.33 19.48
CA ASN A 54 -10.71 11.54 18.66
C ASN A 54 -10.10 10.37 19.43
N PHE A 55 -9.64 9.35 18.69
CA PHE A 55 -9.03 8.15 19.25
C PHE A 55 -7.79 8.38 20.12
N PRO A 56 -6.82 9.24 19.75
CA PRO A 56 -5.65 9.47 20.58
C PRO A 56 -5.98 9.91 22.02
N ASN A 57 -7.02 10.69 22.19
CA ASN A 57 -7.46 11.23 23.48
C ASN A 57 -8.61 10.45 24.13
N ALA A 58 -9.17 9.45 23.44
CA ALA A 58 -10.27 8.65 23.97
C ALA A 58 -9.83 7.86 25.21
N THR A 59 -10.60 7.93 26.29
CA THR A 59 -10.32 7.19 27.52
C THR A 59 -10.87 5.77 27.47
N ILE A 60 -12.01 5.58 26.82
CA ILE A 60 -12.70 4.29 26.66
C ILE A 60 -12.95 4.06 25.17
N ILE A 61 -12.45 2.93 24.69
CA ILE A 61 -12.71 2.41 23.34
C ILE A 61 -13.43 1.08 23.51
N GLU A 62 -14.59 0.96 22.91
CA GLU A 62 -15.38 -0.26 22.89
C GLU A 62 -15.13 -1.00 21.57
N GLU A 63 -14.81 -2.28 21.65
CA GLU A 63 -14.63 -3.13 20.47
C GLU A 63 -15.77 -4.15 20.36
N GLU A 64 -16.24 -4.34 19.14
CA GLU A 64 -17.19 -5.42 18.80
C GLU A 64 -16.71 -6.15 17.54
N VAL A 65 -16.94 -7.47 17.49
CA VAL A 65 -16.79 -8.24 16.27
C VAL A 65 -18.05 -8.07 15.41
N LEU A 66 -17.85 -7.66 14.16
CA LEU A 66 -18.94 -7.49 13.21
C LEU A 66 -19.10 -8.78 12.38
N LEU A 67 -20.30 -9.39 12.40
CA LEU A 67 -20.62 -10.61 11.65
C LEU A 67 -19.68 -11.79 11.95
N PRO A 68 -19.59 -12.28 13.20
CA PRO A 68 -18.65 -13.33 13.57
C PRO A 68 -18.90 -14.63 12.78
N SER A 69 -17.81 -15.26 12.30
CA SER A 69 -17.86 -16.54 11.58
C SER A 69 -16.58 -17.33 11.86
N LYS A 70 -16.69 -18.66 11.91
CA LYS A 70 -15.55 -19.56 12.03
C LYS A 70 -15.02 -20.06 10.69
N THR A 71 -15.79 -19.90 9.62
CA THR A 71 -15.49 -20.49 8.30
C THR A 71 -15.26 -19.44 7.21
N VAL A 72 -15.88 -18.26 7.35
CA VAL A 72 -15.85 -17.21 6.34
C VAL A 72 -14.86 -16.12 6.78
N GLU A 73 -13.98 -15.73 5.87
CA GLU A 73 -13.03 -14.63 6.08
C GLU A 73 -13.58 -13.32 5.56
N ARG A 74 -13.31 -12.22 6.27
CA ARG A 74 -13.74 -10.87 5.91
C ARG A 74 -12.62 -9.87 6.13
N ASN A 75 -12.30 -9.10 5.09
CA ASN A 75 -11.18 -8.16 5.05
C ASN A 75 -11.55 -6.86 4.32
N TYR A 76 -10.64 -5.89 4.39
CA TYR A 76 -10.68 -4.63 3.62
C TYR A 76 -11.98 -3.84 3.83
N PRO A 77 -12.37 -3.50 5.06
CA PRO A 77 -13.58 -2.72 5.31
C PRO A 77 -13.47 -1.30 4.76
N GLN A 78 -14.59 -0.78 4.24
CA GLN A 78 -14.75 0.63 3.87
C GLN A 78 -16.16 1.11 4.24
N PHE A 79 -16.24 2.18 5.01
CA PHE A 79 -17.52 2.81 5.31
C PHE A 79 -18.14 3.44 4.05
N SER A 80 -19.48 3.39 3.96
CA SER A 80 -20.21 4.20 3.00
C SER A 80 -20.02 5.68 3.29
N PRO A 81 -20.18 6.59 2.31
CA PRO A 81 -20.02 8.03 2.52
C PRO A 81 -20.94 8.62 3.61
N ASP A 82 -22.10 8.02 3.86
CA ASP A 82 -23.03 8.40 4.92
C ASP A 82 -22.81 7.68 6.27
N GLY A 83 -21.82 6.77 6.32
CA GLY A 83 -21.44 6.01 7.51
C GLY A 83 -22.43 4.95 7.98
N LYS A 84 -23.51 4.67 7.23
CA LYS A 84 -24.55 3.72 7.64
C LYS A 84 -24.26 2.28 7.26
N GLU A 85 -23.40 2.09 6.27
CA GLU A 85 -23.03 0.80 5.73
C GLU A 85 -21.52 0.60 5.75
N LEU A 86 -21.11 -0.65 5.75
CA LEU A 86 -19.71 -1.06 5.62
C LEU A 86 -19.59 -2.06 4.48
N ALA A 87 -18.80 -1.73 3.48
CA ALA A 87 -18.39 -2.68 2.44
C ALA A 87 -17.17 -3.46 2.91
N PHE A 88 -17.02 -4.69 2.44
CA PHE A 88 -15.89 -5.55 2.76
C PHE A 88 -15.73 -6.66 1.72
N ILE A 89 -14.56 -7.26 1.67
CA ILE A 89 -14.32 -8.45 0.83
C ILE A 89 -14.49 -9.70 1.67
N GLU A 90 -15.37 -10.60 1.22
CA GLU A 90 -15.60 -11.91 1.81
C GLU A 90 -14.90 -13.00 1.00
N ASP A 91 -14.21 -13.91 1.72
CA ASP A 91 -13.44 -15.02 1.15
C ASP A 91 -12.56 -14.60 -0.03
N ARG A 92 -12.01 -13.36 0.04
CA ARG A 92 -11.09 -12.75 -0.93
C ARG A 92 -11.67 -12.42 -2.31
N MET A 93 -12.88 -12.85 -2.62
CA MET A 93 -13.45 -12.78 -3.97
C MET A 93 -14.73 -11.96 -4.07
N ARG A 94 -15.52 -11.89 -3.00
CA ARG A 94 -16.86 -11.31 -3.03
C ARG A 94 -16.88 -9.95 -2.37
N LEU A 95 -17.32 -8.92 -3.07
CA LEU A 95 -17.65 -7.64 -2.46
C LEU A 95 -19.03 -7.73 -1.82
N MET A 96 -19.08 -7.48 -0.54
CA MET A 96 -20.26 -7.54 0.31
C MET A 96 -20.49 -6.20 0.99
N VAL A 97 -21.71 -5.93 1.38
CA VAL A 97 -22.07 -4.74 2.18
C VAL A 97 -22.96 -5.15 3.35
N VAL A 98 -22.67 -4.64 4.53
CA VAL A 98 -23.50 -4.78 5.71
C VAL A 98 -24.08 -3.43 6.13
N ASN A 99 -25.38 -3.39 6.43
CA ASN A 99 -25.99 -2.27 7.11
C ASN A 99 -25.64 -2.34 8.61
N LEU A 100 -25.03 -1.29 9.15
CA LEU A 100 -24.46 -1.30 10.50
C LEU A 100 -25.52 -1.32 11.61
N GLU A 101 -26.71 -0.82 11.35
CA GLU A 101 -27.83 -0.82 12.29
C GLU A 101 -28.56 -2.19 12.29
N THR A 102 -29.00 -2.61 11.11
CA THR A 102 -29.83 -3.82 10.96
C THR A 102 -29.01 -5.12 10.90
N LYS A 103 -27.70 -5.02 10.70
CA LYS A 103 -26.76 -6.13 10.47
C LYS A 103 -27.10 -6.99 9.23
N LYS A 104 -28.00 -6.51 8.36
CA LYS A 104 -28.32 -7.19 7.11
C LYS A 104 -27.17 -7.07 6.12
N VAL A 105 -26.80 -8.20 5.54
CA VAL A 105 -25.72 -8.29 4.54
C VAL A 105 -26.34 -8.46 3.16
N ARG A 106 -25.78 -7.76 2.17
CA ARG A 106 -26.06 -7.99 0.74
C ARG A 106 -24.79 -8.26 -0.02
N GLN A 107 -24.90 -9.05 -1.06
CA GLN A 107 -23.81 -9.35 -2.00
C GLN A 107 -23.83 -8.32 -3.13
N VAL A 108 -22.65 -7.77 -3.45
CA VAL A 108 -22.44 -6.86 -4.59
C VAL A 108 -21.85 -7.60 -5.78
N THR A 109 -20.83 -8.46 -5.55
CA THR A 109 -20.25 -9.32 -6.60
C THR A 109 -20.28 -10.78 -6.16
N ASP A 110 -20.40 -11.69 -7.11
CA ASP A 110 -20.52 -13.14 -6.85
C ASP A 110 -19.17 -13.85 -6.65
N GLY A 111 -18.05 -13.16 -6.88
CA GLY A 111 -16.70 -13.71 -6.77
C GLY A 111 -16.17 -14.38 -8.03
N SER A 112 -16.97 -14.50 -9.10
CA SER A 112 -16.55 -15.14 -10.36
C SER A 112 -15.46 -14.36 -11.12
N THR A 113 -15.28 -13.09 -10.79
CA THR A 113 -14.35 -12.16 -11.42
C THR A 113 -13.05 -11.94 -10.65
N TRP A 114 -12.79 -12.78 -9.65
CA TRP A 114 -11.55 -12.79 -8.89
C TRP A 114 -11.21 -14.21 -8.43
N TYR A 115 -10.03 -14.42 -7.86
CA TYR A 115 -9.59 -15.74 -7.42
C TYR A 115 -9.20 -15.77 -5.94
N SER A 116 -9.49 -16.89 -5.28
CA SER A 116 -9.30 -17.07 -3.84
C SER A 116 -7.83 -17.06 -3.39
N THR A 117 -6.91 -17.34 -4.31
CA THR A 117 -5.46 -17.34 -4.03
C THR A 117 -4.90 -15.92 -3.87
N ALA A 118 -5.56 -14.90 -4.44
CA ALA A 118 -5.19 -13.50 -4.22
C ALA A 118 -5.67 -12.99 -2.85
N GLY A 119 -5.10 -11.87 -2.41
CA GLY A 119 -5.45 -11.26 -1.11
C GLY A 119 -6.74 -10.45 -1.09
N GLY A 120 -7.42 -10.29 -2.19
CA GLY A 120 -8.54 -9.39 -2.40
C GLY A 120 -8.25 -8.46 -3.59
N PHE A 121 -9.11 -7.49 -3.82
CA PHE A 121 -9.00 -6.54 -4.93
C PHE A 121 -9.32 -5.12 -4.46
N ASP A 122 -8.83 -4.13 -5.21
CA ASP A 122 -9.12 -2.73 -4.94
C ASP A 122 -10.57 -2.41 -5.28
N TYR A 123 -11.24 -1.67 -4.41
CA TYR A 123 -12.57 -1.15 -4.65
C TYR A 123 -12.78 0.18 -3.90
N SER A 124 -13.75 0.97 -4.31
CA SER A 124 -14.07 2.25 -3.67
C SER A 124 -15.53 2.62 -3.89
N TRP A 125 -16.19 3.12 -2.84
CA TRP A 125 -17.50 3.72 -2.91
C TRP A 125 -17.48 4.99 -3.77
N SER A 126 -18.53 5.20 -4.57
CA SER A 126 -18.79 6.51 -5.16
C SER A 126 -19.17 7.54 -4.08
N PRO A 127 -18.88 8.83 -4.28
CA PRO A 127 -19.26 9.88 -3.32
C PRO A 127 -20.74 9.93 -2.96
N ASP A 128 -21.63 9.54 -3.88
CA ASP A 128 -23.10 9.47 -3.65
C ASP A 128 -23.57 8.15 -3.02
N GLY A 129 -22.64 7.18 -2.81
CA GLY A 129 -22.93 5.87 -2.21
C GLY A 129 -23.72 4.91 -3.10
N LYS A 130 -23.91 5.23 -4.39
CA LYS A 130 -24.74 4.41 -5.30
C LYS A 130 -23.98 3.40 -6.14
N TRP A 131 -22.66 3.57 -6.23
CA TRP A 131 -21.79 2.76 -7.07
C TRP A 131 -20.53 2.33 -6.34
N PHE A 132 -19.92 1.25 -6.85
CA PHE A 132 -18.53 0.89 -6.60
C PHE A 132 -17.75 0.94 -7.89
N THR A 133 -16.54 1.51 -7.84
CA THR A 133 -15.48 1.17 -8.77
C THR A 133 -14.63 0.08 -8.16
N LEU A 134 -14.15 -0.86 -8.96
CA LEU A 134 -13.36 -1.98 -8.49
C LEU A 134 -12.38 -2.50 -9.56
N ARG A 135 -11.32 -3.15 -9.09
CA ARG A 135 -10.45 -3.97 -9.91
C ARG A 135 -11.08 -5.36 -10.08
N PHE A 136 -11.12 -5.87 -11.31
CA PHE A 136 -11.69 -7.20 -11.57
C PHE A 136 -11.03 -7.85 -12.79
N ILE A 137 -11.20 -9.16 -12.94
CA ILE A 137 -10.75 -9.91 -14.12
C ILE A 137 -11.96 -10.14 -15.01
N GLY A 138 -12.04 -9.36 -16.09
CA GLY A 138 -13.08 -9.49 -17.10
C GLY A 138 -12.70 -10.49 -18.18
N ASN A 139 -13.71 -11.04 -18.85
CA ASN A 139 -13.54 -11.89 -20.05
C ASN A 139 -12.55 -13.05 -19.92
N LYS A 140 -12.31 -13.53 -18.70
CA LYS A 140 -11.30 -14.59 -18.40
C LYS A 140 -9.88 -14.21 -18.84
N HIS A 141 -9.53 -12.95 -18.77
CA HIS A 141 -8.21 -12.43 -19.15
C HIS A 141 -7.16 -12.56 -18.01
N ASP A 142 -7.32 -13.52 -17.11
CA ASP A 142 -6.33 -13.78 -16.07
C ASP A 142 -4.89 -13.89 -16.68
N PRO A 143 -3.90 -13.21 -16.13
CA PRO A 143 -3.87 -12.41 -14.89
C PRO A 143 -4.18 -10.91 -15.06
N TYR A 144 -4.60 -10.47 -16.23
CA TYR A 144 -4.81 -9.06 -16.54
C TYR A 144 -6.13 -8.55 -15.98
N SER A 145 -6.05 -7.50 -15.17
CA SER A 145 -7.23 -6.90 -14.55
C SER A 145 -7.67 -5.63 -15.25
N ASP A 146 -8.96 -5.43 -15.28
CA ASP A 146 -9.63 -4.22 -15.73
C ASP A 146 -10.22 -3.42 -14.55
N ILE A 147 -10.65 -2.19 -14.83
CA ILE A 147 -11.45 -1.37 -13.92
C ILE A 147 -12.92 -1.55 -14.25
N GLY A 148 -13.71 -1.88 -13.25
CA GLY A 148 -15.14 -2.10 -13.33
C GLY A 148 -15.95 -1.08 -12.57
N LEU A 149 -17.21 -0.97 -12.94
CA LEU A 149 -18.26 -0.22 -12.27
C LEU A 149 -19.43 -1.15 -11.96
N VAL A 150 -19.93 -1.14 -10.73
CA VAL A 150 -21.09 -1.93 -10.32
C VAL A 150 -21.99 -1.12 -9.40
N SER A 151 -23.30 -1.34 -9.47
CA SER A 151 -24.25 -0.73 -8.54
C SER A 151 -23.95 -1.16 -7.10
N ALA A 152 -24.09 -0.25 -6.14
CA ALA A 152 -23.95 -0.57 -4.71
C ALA A 152 -25.02 -1.58 -4.23
N GLN A 153 -26.08 -1.81 -5.00
CA GLN A 153 -27.09 -2.83 -4.75
C GLN A 153 -26.72 -4.20 -5.35
N GLY A 154 -25.58 -4.28 -6.06
CA GLY A 154 -25.15 -5.47 -6.77
C GLY A 154 -25.62 -5.51 -8.22
N GLY A 155 -25.18 -6.51 -8.94
CA GLY A 155 -25.50 -6.73 -10.35
C GLY A 155 -24.29 -7.01 -11.20
N GLU A 156 -24.43 -6.81 -12.51
CA GLU A 156 -23.36 -7.02 -13.47
C GLU A 156 -22.28 -5.93 -13.37
N ILE A 157 -21.03 -6.32 -13.45
CA ILE A 157 -19.88 -5.40 -13.49
C ILE A 157 -19.73 -4.89 -14.92
N THR A 158 -19.87 -3.59 -15.12
CA THR A 158 -19.55 -2.93 -16.39
C THR A 158 -18.04 -2.73 -16.49
N ASN A 159 -17.41 -3.28 -17.52
CA ASN A 159 -15.99 -3.09 -17.80
C ASN A 159 -15.74 -1.69 -18.37
N LEU A 160 -15.01 -0.86 -17.64
CA LEU A 160 -14.70 0.52 -18.06
C LEU A 160 -13.47 0.59 -18.98
N THR A 161 -12.48 -0.25 -18.77
CA THR A 161 -11.20 -0.18 -19.49
C THR A 161 -11.11 -1.13 -20.67
N ASN A 162 -11.56 -2.35 -20.51
CA ASN A 162 -11.61 -3.41 -21.53
C ASN A 162 -10.34 -3.45 -22.41
N SER A 163 -9.17 -3.40 -21.78
CA SER A 163 -7.93 -3.07 -22.47
C SER A 163 -7.00 -4.26 -22.74
N GLY A 164 -7.17 -5.37 -22.05
CA GLY A 164 -6.24 -6.50 -22.09
C GLY A 164 -4.86 -6.23 -21.45
N TYR A 165 -4.73 -5.13 -20.73
CA TYR A 165 -3.57 -4.76 -19.93
C TYR A 165 -3.99 -4.58 -18.48
N THR A 166 -3.07 -4.84 -17.55
CA THR A 166 -3.36 -4.65 -16.13
C THR A 166 -3.69 -3.19 -15.82
N SER A 167 -4.86 -2.97 -15.24
CA SER A 167 -5.31 -1.71 -14.68
C SER A 167 -5.63 -1.88 -13.20
N THR A 168 -5.21 -0.94 -12.33
CA THR A 168 -5.25 -1.07 -10.87
C THR A 168 -5.60 0.25 -10.19
N SER A 169 -5.84 0.18 -8.88
CA SER A 169 -5.99 1.34 -7.99
C SER A 169 -7.06 2.35 -8.42
N PRO A 170 -8.30 1.92 -8.72
CA PRO A 170 -9.35 2.83 -9.11
C PRO A 170 -9.81 3.71 -7.94
N GLN A 171 -9.90 5.02 -8.17
CA GLN A 171 -10.32 6.02 -7.19
C GLN A 171 -11.30 7.01 -7.82
N TRP A 172 -12.40 7.30 -7.13
CA TRP A 172 -13.31 8.36 -7.52
C TRP A 172 -12.67 9.72 -7.33
N VAL A 173 -12.73 10.56 -8.36
CA VAL A 173 -12.17 11.91 -8.37
C VAL A 173 -13.16 12.88 -9.03
N LEU A 174 -12.89 14.19 -8.94
CA LEU A 174 -13.69 15.23 -9.56
C LEU A 174 -15.17 15.15 -9.12
N ASP A 175 -15.40 15.00 -7.80
CA ASP A 175 -16.74 14.88 -7.21
C ASP A 175 -17.59 13.75 -7.82
N GLY A 176 -16.94 12.64 -8.22
CA GLY A 176 -17.57 11.47 -8.81
C GLY A 176 -17.72 11.53 -10.33
N ASN A 177 -17.26 12.59 -10.98
CA ASN A 177 -17.35 12.71 -12.45
C ASN A 177 -16.31 11.89 -13.21
N ALA A 178 -15.27 11.39 -12.52
CA ALA A 178 -14.27 10.53 -13.12
C ALA A 178 -13.69 9.51 -12.11
N ILE A 179 -13.05 8.49 -12.65
CA ILE A 179 -12.24 7.51 -11.92
C ILE A 179 -10.79 7.65 -12.38
N LEU A 180 -9.89 7.91 -11.42
CA LEU A 180 -8.45 7.85 -11.61
C LEU A 180 -8.00 6.40 -11.41
N PHE A 181 -7.14 5.91 -12.29
CA PHE A 181 -6.57 4.57 -12.18
C PHE A 181 -5.17 4.52 -12.80
N THR A 182 -4.42 3.46 -12.54
CA THR A 182 -3.12 3.21 -13.18
C THR A 182 -3.23 2.04 -14.16
N THR A 183 -2.41 2.06 -15.22
CA THR A 183 -2.41 1.00 -16.23
C THR A 183 -1.02 0.75 -16.80
N GLU A 184 -0.75 -0.49 -17.17
CA GLU A 184 0.47 -0.93 -17.86
C GLU A 184 0.39 -0.80 -19.40
N ARG A 185 -0.68 -0.23 -19.92
CA ARG A 185 -0.98 -0.25 -21.36
C ARG A 185 0.10 0.36 -22.25
N TYR A 186 0.73 1.43 -21.79
CA TYR A 186 1.70 2.20 -22.58
C TYR A 186 3.13 2.00 -22.12
N GLY A 187 3.32 1.31 -21.01
CA GLY A 187 4.63 1.14 -20.39
C GLY A 187 5.49 0.07 -21.06
N MET A 188 6.80 0.24 -20.97
CA MET A 188 7.73 -0.80 -21.34
C MET A 188 7.66 -1.94 -20.32
N ARG A 189 7.55 -3.18 -20.80
CA ARG A 189 7.55 -4.37 -19.96
C ARG A 189 8.97 -4.73 -19.55
N ALA A 190 9.19 -4.94 -18.27
CA ALA A 190 10.44 -5.44 -17.74
C ALA A 190 10.60 -6.95 -17.97
N HIS A 191 9.50 -7.68 -18.06
CA HIS A 191 9.44 -9.12 -18.27
C HIS A 191 8.36 -9.47 -19.31
N ALA A 192 8.44 -10.63 -19.95
CA ALA A 192 7.53 -11.02 -21.02
C ALA A 192 6.05 -11.05 -20.61
N SER A 193 5.74 -11.32 -19.33
CA SER A 193 4.37 -11.52 -18.85
C SER A 193 3.90 -10.46 -17.85
N TRP A 194 4.79 -9.80 -17.12
CA TRP A 194 4.46 -8.84 -16.07
C TRP A 194 5.62 -7.90 -15.76
N GLY A 195 5.35 -6.89 -14.90
CA GLY A 195 6.33 -5.89 -14.52
C GLY A 195 6.49 -4.86 -15.63
N SER A 196 5.50 -4.01 -15.80
CA SER A 196 5.54 -2.91 -16.76
C SER A 196 5.59 -1.57 -16.03
N LEU A 197 6.11 -0.57 -16.72
CA LEU A 197 5.94 0.82 -16.30
C LEU A 197 4.46 1.21 -16.40
N ASN A 198 4.01 2.07 -15.51
CA ASN A 198 2.62 2.47 -15.37
C ASN A 198 2.36 3.90 -15.79
N ASP A 199 1.11 4.17 -16.12
CA ASP A 199 0.56 5.48 -16.41
C ASP A 199 -0.65 5.78 -15.55
N ALA A 200 -0.83 7.05 -15.16
CA ALA A 200 -2.07 7.54 -14.58
C ALA A 200 -3.07 7.88 -15.67
N MET A 201 -4.30 7.40 -15.51
CA MET A 201 -5.40 7.53 -16.46
C MET A 201 -6.66 8.05 -15.78
N LEU A 202 -7.52 8.71 -16.53
CA LEU A 202 -8.90 9.04 -16.13
C LEU A 202 -9.89 8.37 -17.06
N VAL A 203 -10.98 7.86 -16.50
CA VAL A 203 -12.21 7.55 -17.23
C VAL A 203 -13.34 8.43 -16.71
N PHE A 204 -14.02 9.14 -17.60
CA PHE A 204 -15.08 10.07 -17.22
C PHE A 204 -16.46 9.40 -17.27
N MET A 205 -17.27 9.67 -16.25
CA MET A 205 -18.60 9.06 -16.10
C MET A 205 -19.63 9.63 -17.07
N ASN A 206 -19.47 10.87 -17.53
CA ASN A 206 -20.36 11.51 -18.47
C ASN A 206 -19.62 12.39 -19.50
N GLN A 207 -20.30 12.73 -20.59
CA GLN A 207 -19.71 13.49 -21.69
C GLN A 207 -19.36 14.93 -21.29
N ASP A 208 -20.22 15.58 -20.53
CA ASP A 208 -20.03 16.98 -20.12
C ASP A 208 -18.75 17.14 -19.29
N ALA A 209 -18.50 16.23 -18.34
CA ALA A 209 -17.28 16.24 -17.53
C ALA A 209 -16.03 16.01 -18.39
N TYR A 210 -16.12 15.10 -19.38
CA TYR A 210 -15.02 14.81 -20.30
C TYR A 210 -14.69 16.03 -21.17
N ASP A 211 -15.70 16.67 -21.77
CA ASP A 211 -15.51 17.83 -22.61
C ASP A 211 -14.98 19.03 -21.84
N LYS A 212 -15.54 19.29 -20.65
CA LYS A 212 -15.04 20.34 -19.74
C LYS A 212 -13.58 20.11 -19.32
N PHE A 213 -13.19 18.88 -19.06
CA PHE A 213 -11.80 18.57 -18.67
C PHE A 213 -10.82 18.80 -19.83
N ARG A 214 -11.25 18.66 -21.08
CA ARG A 214 -10.41 18.82 -22.27
C ARG A 214 -10.30 20.25 -22.78
N LEU A 215 -11.04 21.19 -22.24
CA LEU A 215 -10.94 22.60 -22.64
C LEU A 215 -9.50 23.11 -22.54
N SER A 216 -9.14 24.01 -23.44
CA SER A 216 -7.91 24.79 -23.32
C SER A 216 -7.89 25.56 -21.99
N LYS A 217 -6.73 26.06 -21.58
CA LYS A 217 -6.66 26.86 -20.36
C LYS A 217 -7.56 28.11 -20.47
N GLU A 218 -7.51 28.77 -21.61
CA GLU A 218 -8.27 29.99 -21.88
C GLU A 218 -9.79 29.72 -21.88
N ASP A 219 -10.26 28.68 -22.59
CA ASP A 219 -11.67 28.31 -22.62
C ASP A 219 -12.18 27.88 -21.23
N TYR A 220 -11.34 27.18 -20.44
CA TYR A 220 -11.71 26.78 -19.11
C TYR A 220 -11.83 27.96 -18.14
N GLU A 221 -10.93 28.93 -18.21
CA GLU A 221 -11.01 30.18 -17.43
C GLU A 221 -12.25 30.97 -17.80
N LEU A 222 -12.53 31.13 -19.10
CA LEU A 222 -13.74 31.78 -19.58
C LEU A 222 -15.03 31.09 -19.07
N GLN A 223 -15.05 29.75 -19.11
CA GLN A 223 -16.21 29.01 -18.62
C GLN A 223 -16.39 29.21 -17.10
N LYS A 224 -15.31 29.24 -16.31
CA LYS A 224 -15.37 29.55 -14.87
C LYS A 224 -15.93 30.94 -14.58
N GLU A 225 -15.54 31.93 -15.37
CA GLU A 225 -16.08 33.31 -15.27
C GLU A 225 -17.57 33.33 -15.54
N LEU A 226 -18.02 32.71 -16.64
CA LEU A 226 -19.43 32.61 -16.99
C LEU A 226 -20.26 31.87 -15.90
N GLU A 227 -19.75 30.76 -15.35
CA GLU A 227 -20.39 30.03 -14.25
C GLU A 227 -20.49 30.88 -12.97
N LYS A 228 -19.51 31.73 -12.70
CA LYS A 228 -19.52 32.66 -11.56
C LYS A 228 -20.58 33.76 -11.75
N GLU A 229 -20.62 34.40 -12.94
CA GLU A 229 -21.61 35.40 -13.26
C GLU A 229 -23.05 34.85 -13.20
N GLN A 230 -23.27 33.63 -13.69
CA GLN A 230 -24.58 32.96 -13.60
C GLN A 230 -24.99 32.71 -12.15
N LYS A 231 -24.07 32.34 -11.25
CA LYS A 231 -24.35 32.17 -9.83
C LYS A 231 -24.65 33.49 -9.13
N GLU A 232 -23.96 34.56 -9.47
CA GLU A 232 -24.19 35.89 -8.91
C GLU A 232 -25.58 36.42 -9.35
N VAL A 233 -25.94 36.25 -10.63
CA VAL A 233 -27.28 36.60 -11.14
C VAL A 233 -28.40 35.75 -10.53
N ALA A 234 -28.12 34.46 -10.21
CA ALA A 234 -29.08 33.58 -9.55
C ALA A 234 -29.21 33.90 -8.06
N GLY A 235 -28.13 34.34 -7.38
CA GLY A 235 -28.10 34.73 -5.97
C GLY A 235 -28.82 36.05 -5.69
N ASP A 236 -28.83 36.99 -6.64
CA ASP A 236 -29.47 38.31 -6.47
C ASP A 236 -31.01 38.24 -6.50
N LYS A 237 -31.62 37.07 -6.78
CA LYS A 237 -33.06 36.85 -6.74
C LYS A 237 -33.60 36.27 -5.42
N THR A 238 -32.76 36.05 -4.40
CA THR A 238 -33.17 35.41 -3.15
C THR A 238 -32.85 36.19 -1.87
N ASP A 239 -32.30 37.39 -1.92
CA ASP A 239 -32.00 38.21 -0.73
C ASP A 239 -32.95 39.40 -0.57
N ASP A 240 -34.18 39.09 -0.10
CA ASP A 240 -34.98 40.00 0.71
C ASP A 240 -35.66 39.20 1.80
N LYS A 241 -34.95 38.84 2.89
CA LYS A 241 -35.39 38.67 4.28
C LYS A 241 -34.37 37.96 5.18
N LYS A 242 -33.95 38.73 6.20
CA LYS A 242 -33.36 38.31 7.46
C LYS A 242 -31.87 38.01 7.55
N LYS A 243 -31.14 39.07 7.90
CA LYS A 243 -30.02 39.00 8.83
C LYS A 243 -30.52 38.69 10.22
N GLU A 244 -30.13 37.59 10.79
CA GLU A 244 -29.93 37.43 12.23
C GLU A 244 -28.90 36.32 12.46
N ASP A 245 -27.92 36.67 13.31
CA ASP A 245 -26.76 35.87 13.71
C ASP A 245 -27.14 34.48 14.20
N THR A 246 -26.49 33.45 13.66
CA THR A 246 -26.05 32.28 14.45
C THR A 246 -24.91 31.59 13.70
N ALA A 247 -23.72 31.63 14.33
CA ALA A 247 -22.61 30.76 14.00
C ALA A 247 -22.97 29.28 14.23
N ASP A 248 -22.33 28.42 13.46
CA ASP A 248 -22.36 26.95 13.58
C ASP A 248 -23.67 26.22 13.27
N GLN A 249 -23.83 25.92 11.99
CA GLN A 249 -24.29 24.62 11.49
C GLN A 249 -24.08 24.60 9.97
N LYS A 250 -22.88 24.14 9.48
CA LYS A 250 -22.78 23.62 8.13
C LYS A 250 -23.70 22.40 8.05
N LYS A 251 -24.87 22.56 7.46
CA LYS A 251 -25.68 21.43 7.01
C LYS A 251 -24.83 20.64 6.04
N ASP A 252 -24.59 19.37 6.34
CA ASP A 252 -24.03 18.41 5.38
C ASP A 252 -24.98 18.38 4.17
N GLU A 253 -24.62 19.08 3.10
CA GLU A 253 -25.30 18.94 1.82
C GLU A 253 -25.10 17.50 1.36
N LYS A 254 -26.20 16.79 1.12
CA LYS A 254 -26.13 15.44 0.53
C LYS A 254 -25.33 15.52 -0.78
N PRO A 255 -24.38 14.59 -1.00
CA PRO A 255 -23.67 14.52 -2.27
C PRO A 255 -24.66 14.49 -3.43
N LYS A 256 -24.37 15.25 -4.48
CA LYS A 256 -25.20 15.23 -5.70
C LYS A 256 -25.11 13.85 -6.33
N ASP A 257 -26.22 13.39 -6.89
CA ASP A 257 -26.25 12.15 -7.65
C ASP A 257 -25.27 12.20 -8.82
N ILE A 258 -24.48 11.16 -8.97
CA ILE A 258 -23.50 11.04 -10.06
C ILE A 258 -24.24 10.61 -11.32
N VAL A 259 -24.01 11.34 -12.41
CA VAL A 259 -24.53 10.97 -13.73
C VAL A 259 -23.57 9.99 -14.39
N VAL A 260 -24.04 8.78 -14.66
CA VAL A 260 -23.25 7.71 -15.30
C VAL A 260 -23.83 7.41 -16.68
N GLU A 261 -23.05 7.69 -17.71
CA GLU A 261 -23.35 7.38 -19.12
C GLU A 261 -22.46 6.24 -19.59
N LEU A 262 -22.99 5.01 -19.59
CA LEU A 262 -22.19 3.82 -19.94
C LEU A 262 -21.88 3.73 -21.45
N LYS A 263 -22.77 4.24 -22.29
CA LYS A 263 -22.56 4.21 -23.75
C LYS A 263 -21.36 5.09 -24.13
N GLY A 264 -20.37 4.51 -24.81
CA GLY A 264 -19.16 5.20 -25.24
C GLY A 264 -18.20 5.57 -24.10
N ILE A 265 -18.31 4.94 -22.93
CA ILE A 265 -17.48 5.29 -21.76
C ILE A 265 -15.97 5.07 -22.03
N GLN A 266 -15.63 4.09 -22.86
CA GLN A 266 -14.24 3.80 -23.23
C GLN A 266 -13.63 4.89 -24.13
N ASP A 267 -14.46 5.67 -24.84
CA ASP A 267 -14.00 6.81 -25.63
C ASP A 267 -13.67 8.03 -24.75
N ARG A 268 -14.08 8.00 -23.47
CA ARG A 268 -13.83 9.05 -22.47
C ARG A 268 -12.68 8.69 -21.51
N ILE A 269 -11.71 7.93 -21.99
CA ILE A 269 -10.49 7.61 -21.24
C ILE A 269 -9.37 8.54 -21.70
N LEU A 270 -8.67 9.17 -20.74
CA LEU A 270 -7.53 10.05 -20.98
C LEU A 270 -6.29 9.57 -20.25
N ARG A 271 -5.17 9.54 -20.96
CA ARG A 271 -3.85 9.38 -20.36
C ARG A 271 -3.39 10.72 -19.80
N LEU A 272 -2.99 10.75 -18.53
CA LEU A 272 -2.52 11.97 -17.86
C LEU A 272 -1.00 12.09 -17.95
N THR A 273 -0.26 11.05 -17.58
CA THR A 273 1.20 11.08 -17.57
C THR A 273 1.79 11.05 -18.97
N PRO A 274 2.74 11.96 -19.29
CA PRO A 274 3.36 11.99 -20.61
C PRO A 274 4.31 10.82 -20.84
N ASN A 275 4.94 10.32 -19.77
CA ASN A 275 5.87 9.21 -19.79
C ASN A 275 5.45 8.15 -18.79
N SER A 276 5.52 6.89 -19.20
CA SER A 276 5.33 5.76 -18.31
C SER A 276 6.52 5.63 -17.35
N SER A 277 6.26 5.22 -16.12
CA SER A 277 7.27 5.10 -15.08
C SER A 277 6.93 4.01 -14.07
N GLU A 278 7.87 3.63 -13.25
CA GLU A 278 7.56 2.91 -12.04
C GLU A 278 6.82 3.86 -11.09
N MET A 279 5.49 3.70 -11.06
CA MET A 279 4.59 4.62 -10.39
C MET A 279 4.12 4.04 -9.04
N GLY A 280 4.18 4.86 -8.01
CA GLY A 280 3.51 4.60 -6.74
C GLY A 280 2.04 5.04 -6.78
N SER A 281 1.60 5.80 -5.78
CA SER A 281 0.24 6.34 -5.79
C SER A 281 0.15 7.66 -6.58
N ALA A 282 -1.08 7.98 -7.03
CA ALA A 282 -1.41 9.22 -7.72
C ALA A 282 -2.69 9.83 -7.14
N VAL A 283 -2.76 11.17 -7.08
CA VAL A 283 -3.91 11.92 -6.58
C VAL A 283 -4.13 13.17 -7.44
N ILE A 284 -5.38 13.48 -7.74
CA ILE A 284 -5.76 14.73 -8.43
C ILE A 284 -6.28 15.73 -7.40
N SER A 285 -5.83 16.99 -7.51
CA SER A 285 -6.35 18.09 -6.70
C SER A 285 -7.86 18.24 -6.88
N LYS A 286 -8.58 18.71 -5.87
CA LYS A 286 -10.04 18.85 -5.92
C LYS A 286 -10.57 19.70 -7.08
N ASN A 287 -9.81 20.74 -7.47
CA ASN A 287 -10.16 21.57 -8.62
C ASN A 287 -9.89 20.89 -9.97
N GLY A 288 -9.30 19.69 -10.00
CA GLY A 288 -9.02 18.95 -11.22
C GLY A 288 -7.87 19.50 -12.07
N GLU A 289 -7.05 20.42 -11.54
CA GLU A 289 -6.02 21.11 -12.32
C GLU A 289 -4.62 20.52 -12.14
N THR A 290 -4.41 19.75 -11.09
CA THR A 290 -3.09 19.22 -10.75
C THR A 290 -3.13 17.73 -10.43
N LEU A 291 -2.25 16.98 -11.07
CA LEU A 291 -1.92 15.60 -10.69
C LEU A 291 -0.66 15.60 -9.84
N TYR A 292 -0.73 15.00 -8.66
CA TYR A 292 0.41 14.63 -7.83
C TYR A 292 0.62 13.12 -7.93
N TYR A 293 1.84 12.69 -8.13
CA TYR A 293 2.13 11.27 -8.22
C TYR A 293 3.55 10.95 -7.77
N PHE A 294 3.72 9.79 -7.18
CA PHE A 294 5.03 9.25 -6.92
C PHE A 294 5.54 8.46 -8.12
N SER A 295 6.79 8.73 -8.49
CA SER A 295 7.44 8.00 -9.57
C SER A 295 8.93 7.82 -9.29
N ALA A 296 9.42 6.63 -9.62
CA ALA A 296 10.84 6.29 -9.62
C ALA A 296 11.38 6.37 -11.06
N PHE A 297 11.63 7.59 -11.55
CA PHE A 297 12.28 7.78 -12.85
C PHE A 297 13.79 7.45 -12.82
N GLU A 298 14.39 7.46 -11.63
CA GLU A 298 15.76 7.01 -11.37
C GLU A 298 15.71 5.71 -10.58
N ASP A 299 16.20 5.68 -9.34
CA ASP A 299 16.24 4.47 -8.49
C ASP A 299 15.11 4.39 -7.50
N LYS A 300 14.56 5.53 -7.07
CA LYS A 300 13.64 5.63 -5.94
C LYS A 300 12.51 6.59 -6.21
N TYR A 301 11.44 6.46 -5.42
CA TYR A 301 10.26 7.29 -5.57
C TYR A 301 10.49 8.72 -5.08
N ASP A 302 10.18 9.66 -5.94
CA ASP A 302 10.10 11.09 -5.66
C ASP A 302 8.69 11.60 -5.97
N LEU A 303 8.30 12.72 -5.33
CA LEU A 303 7.00 13.35 -5.56
C LEU A 303 7.06 14.30 -6.76
N TRP A 304 6.25 14.00 -7.75
CA TRP A 304 6.09 14.77 -8.98
C TRP A 304 4.74 15.49 -9.01
N LYS A 305 4.72 16.61 -9.69
CA LYS A 305 3.53 17.42 -9.95
C LYS A 305 3.37 17.66 -11.43
N MET A 306 2.15 17.50 -11.92
CA MET A 306 1.78 17.84 -13.30
C MET A 306 0.63 18.84 -13.32
N ASP A 307 0.81 19.96 -13.99
CA ASP A 307 -0.27 20.87 -14.37
C ASP A 307 -1.06 20.25 -15.54
N LEU A 308 -2.31 19.89 -15.30
CA LEU A 308 -3.12 19.16 -16.27
C LEU A 308 -3.62 20.03 -17.42
N ARG A 309 -3.60 21.36 -17.26
CA ARG A 309 -3.99 22.30 -18.33
C ARG A 309 -2.82 22.66 -19.23
N LYS A 310 -1.67 22.93 -18.63
CA LYS A 310 -0.44 23.25 -19.38
C LYS A 310 0.28 22.01 -19.87
N LYS A 311 -0.02 20.83 -19.29
CA LYS A 311 0.69 19.56 -19.54
C LYS A 311 2.18 19.62 -19.16
N GLU A 312 2.50 20.42 -18.15
CA GLU A 312 3.86 20.60 -17.63
C GLU A 312 4.07 19.73 -16.40
N THR A 313 5.13 18.94 -16.42
CA THR A 313 5.54 18.08 -15.30
C THR A 313 6.82 18.60 -14.66
N LYS A 314 6.87 18.61 -13.33
CA LYS A 314 8.07 18.96 -12.58
C LYS A 314 8.26 18.06 -11.37
N LEU A 315 9.50 17.83 -10.99
CA LEU A 315 9.86 17.29 -9.68
C LEU A 315 9.44 18.30 -8.61
N LEU A 316 8.57 17.89 -7.70
CA LEU A 316 8.11 18.76 -6.63
C LEU A 316 8.98 18.61 -5.38
N HIS A 317 9.17 17.37 -4.92
CA HIS A 317 10.02 17.06 -3.78
C HIS A 317 10.82 15.78 -4.02
N LYS A 318 12.12 15.86 -3.74
CA LYS A 318 13.00 14.69 -3.76
C LYS A 318 12.83 13.93 -2.45
N MET A 319 12.10 12.82 -2.49
CA MET A 319 11.78 11.99 -1.33
C MET A 319 12.77 10.83 -1.16
N ASN A 320 13.32 10.34 -2.26
CA ASN A 320 14.32 9.26 -2.30
C ASN A 320 13.92 8.04 -1.46
N THR A 321 12.66 7.61 -1.58
CA THR A 321 12.09 6.52 -0.78
C THR A 321 11.93 5.23 -1.58
N GLY A 322 12.09 4.08 -0.92
CA GLY A 322 12.00 2.76 -1.57
C GLY A 322 10.57 2.30 -1.89
N TRP A 323 9.56 2.89 -1.26
CA TRP A 323 8.14 2.77 -1.58
C TRP A 323 7.43 4.07 -1.19
N ALA A 324 6.30 4.34 -1.81
CA ALA A 324 5.56 5.56 -1.55
C ALA A 324 4.06 5.39 -1.70
N ASN A 325 3.31 6.02 -0.81
CA ASN A 325 1.87 6.17 -0.89
C ASN A 325 1.47 7.58 -0.49
N MET A 326 0.30 8.05 -0.94
CA MET A 326 -0.23 9.34 -0.56
C MET A 326 -1.74 9.32 -0.43
N GLU A 327 -2.23 10.19 0.44
CA GLU A 327 -3.66 10.39 0.66
C GLU A 327 -3.94 11.87 0.88
N MET A 328 -4.98 12.38 0.21
CA MET A 328 -5.43 13.76 0.34
C MET A 328 -6.52 13.83 1.41
N ASP A 329 -6.48 14.89 2.25
CA ASP A 329 -7.56 15.11 3.21
C ASP A 329 -8.89 15.44 2.53
N LYS A 330 -9.98 15.27 3.26
CA LYS A 330 -11.35 15.47 2.76
C LYS A 330 -11.57 16.89 2.20
N GLU A 331 -10.89 17.89 2.76
CA GLU A 331 -10.97 19.28 2.33
C GLU A 331 -10.11 19.59 1.09
N GLY A 332 -9.17 18.72 0.74
CA GLY A 332 -8.21 18.95 -0.35
C GLY A 332 -7.16 20.00 -0.02
N LYS A 333 -6.91 20.21 1.27
CA LYS A 333 -5.93 21.20 1.75
C LYS A 333 -4.57 20.61 2.05
N ASN A 334 -4.53 19.35 2.44
CA ASN A 334 -3.32 18.65 2.81
C ASN A 334 -3.18 17.34 2.04
N LEU A 335 -1.94 17.01 1.69
CA LEU A 335 -1.55 15.72 1.15
C LEU A 335 -0.64 15.02 2.15
N PHE A 336 -1.04 13.85 2.63
CA PHE A 336 -0.24 13.01 3.50
C PHE A 336 0.61 12.07 2.66
N LEU A 337 1.91 12.07 2.92
CA LEU A 337 2.90 11.32 2.18
C LEU A 337 3.54 10.28 3.09
N LEU A 338 3.48 9.03 2.67
CA LEU A 338 4.07 7.88 3.35
C LEU A 338 5.19 7.31 2.50
N GLY A 339 6.31 7.03 3.12
CA GLY A 339 7.45 6.38 2.47
C GLY A 339 8.22 5.51 3.44
N SER A 340 9.30 4.88 2.97
CA SER A 340 10.16 4.08 3.82
C SER A 340 10.70 4.94 4.97
N ASN A 341 10.25 4.64 6.20
CA ASN A 341 10.66 5.33 7.42
C ASN A 341 10.33 6.84 7.48
N SER A 342 9.39 7.31 6.68
CA SER A 342 9.00 8.73 6.70
C SER A 342 7.48 8.90 6.57
N MET A 343 6.94 9.84 7.34
CA MET A 343 5.58 10.34 7.19
C MET A 343 5.66 11.87 7.17
N GLN A 344 5.01 12.47 6.18
CA GLN A 344 5.03 13.91 5.99
C GLN A 344 3.64 14.41 5.61
N LYS A 345 3.37 15.66 5.92
CA LYS A 345 2.20 16.40 5.46
C LYS A 345 2.67 17.52 4.54
N MET A 346 2.06 17.63 3.38
CA MET A 346 2.23 18.74 2.45
C MET A 346 1.00 19.63 2.48
N ASP A 347 1.17 20.90 2.73
CA ASP A 347 0.13 21.91 2.52
C ASP A 347 -0.02 22.16 1.02
N MET A 348 -1.24 21.93 0.49
CA MET A 348 -1.50 21.96 -0.95
C MET A 348 -1.41 23.37 -1.57
N GLY A 349 -1.62 24.41 -0.77
CA GLY A 349 -1.53 25.80 -1.23
C GLY A 349 -0.10 26.31 -1.35
N SER A 350 0.72 26.05 -0.35
CA SER A 350 2.13 26.48 -0.30
C SER A 350 3.12 25.42 -0.81
N GLU A 351 2.66 24.17 -1.00
CA GLU A 351 3.47 23.01 -1.34
C GLU A 351 4.59 22.70 -0.32
N LYS A 352 4.48 23.23 0.90
CA LYS A 352 5.46 23.06 1.96
C LYS A 352 5.27 21.72 2.67
N LEU A 353 6.37 20.98 2.83
CA LEU A 353 6.41 19.74 3.61
C LEU A 353 6.61 20.04 5.10
N THR A 354 5.89 19.29 5.91
CA THR A 354 6.04 19.24 7.38
C THR A 354 6.17 17.78 7.78
N PRO A 355 7.28 17.37 8.41
CA PRO A 355 7.42 15.99 8.88
C PRO A 355 6.43 15.70 10.01
N ILE A 356 5.90 14.48 10.00
CA ILE A 356 5.06 13.92 11.06
C ILE A 356 5.94 12.99 11.86
N HIS A 357 6.27 13.38 13.08
CA HIS A 357 7.02 12.55 14.00
C HIS A 357 6.05 11.79 14.91
N TYR A 358 6.23 10.51 15.01
CA TYR A 358 5.50 9.69 15.97
C TYR A 358 6.45 8.73 16.66
N GLN A 359 6.12 8.39 17.89
CA GLN A 359 6.81 7.37 18.65
C GLN A 359 5.76 6.40 19.22
N ALA A 360 5.98 5.13 18.98
CA ALA A 360 5.14 4.07 19.53
C ALA A 360 6.03 2.99 20.16
N ASN A 361 5.66 2.56 21.36
CA ASN A 361 6.28 1.42 22.03
C ASN A 361 5.35 0.22 21.89
N LEU A 362 5.87 -0.87 21.35
CA LEU A 362 5.17 -2.13 21.20
C LEU A 362 5.77 -3.17 22.17
N LYS A 363 4.93 -3.75 23.02
CA LYS A 363 5.30 -4.92 23.82
C LYS A 363 5.11 -6.16 22.95
N MET A 364 6.20 -6.85 22.64
CA MET A 364 6.17 -8.05 21.82
C MET A 364 6.26 -9.30 22.70
N ASP A 365 5.40 -10.28 22.44
CA ASP A 365 5.51 -11.65 22.93
C ASP A 365 5.91 -12.53 21.75
N LEU A 366 7.21 -12.76 21.60
CA LEU A 366 7.78 -13.49 20.47
C LEU A 366 7.39 -14.98 20.45
N ALA A 367 7.02 -15.57 21.59
CA ALA A 367 6.55 -16.95 21.63
C ALA A 367 5.11 -17.04 21.09
N ALA A 368 4.23 -16.20 21.59
CA ALA A 368 2.85 -16.10 21.11
C ALA A 368 2.77 -15.69 19.63
N GLU A 369 3.68 -14.82 19.19
CA GLU A 369 3.77 -14.41 17.78
C GLU A 369 4.17 -15.60 16.87
N ARG A 370 5.13 -16.43 17.27
CA ARG A 370 5.51 -17.64 16.50
C ARG A 370 4.38 -18.66 16.45
N GLU A 371 3.67 -18.87 17.55
CA GLU A 371 2.49 -19.75 17.55
C GLU A 371 1.41 -19.23 16.59
N TYR A 372 1.13 -17.93 16.65
CA TYR A 372 0.18 -17.30 15.73
C TYR A 372 0.62 -17.44 14.27
N MET A 373 1.89 -17.16 13.94
CA MET A 373 2.41 -17.29 12.57
C MET A 373 2.32 -18.73 12.07
N PHE A 374 2.60 -19.72 12.90
CA PHE A 374 2.46 -21.13 12.55
C PHE A 374 1.01 -21.50 12.24
N ASP A 375 0.06 -21.06 13.08
CA ASP A 375 -1.37 -21.25 12.84
C ASP A 375 -1.86 -20.53 11.58
N HIS A 376 -1.33 -19.34 11.33
CA HIS A 376 -1.61 -18.59 10.12
C HIS A 376 -1.17 -19.39 8.87
N VAL A 377 0.07 -19.90 8.84
CA VAL A 377 0.58 -20.71 7.75
C VAL A 377 -0.32 -21.93 7.51
N TYR A 378 -0.65 -22.69 8.57
CA TYR A 378 -1.56 -23.84 8.45
C TYR A 378 -2.86 -23.50 7.75
N LYS A 379 -3.54 -22.42 8.19
CA LYS A 379 -4.84 -22.01 7.65
C LYS A 379 -4.75 -21.44 6.25
N GLN A 380 -3.70 -20.66 5.98
CA GLN A 380 -3.53 -20.04 4.67
C GLN A 380 -3.23 -21.08 3.59
N GLU A 381 -2.39 -22.07 3.88
CA GLU A 381 -2.13 -23.17 2.97
C GLU A 381 -3.40 -23.98 2.71
N GLN A 382 -4.15 -24.34 3.76
CA GLN A 382 -5.42 -25.07 3.61
C GLN A 382 -6.42 -24.35 2.68
N LYS A 383 -6.41 -23.02 2.66
CA LYS A 383 -7.34 -22.19 1.87
C LYS A 383 -6.81 -21.83 0.48
N ARG A 384 -5.49 -21.72 0.33
CA ARG A 384 -4.86 -21.15 -0.87
C ARG A 384 -4.14 -22.17 -1.74
N PHE A 385 -3.82 -23.32 -1.20
CA PHE A 385 -3.11 -24.33 -1.96
C PHE A 385 -3.91 -24.70 -3.20
N TYR A 386 -3.26 -24.66 -4.37
CA TYR A 386 -3.96 -24.83 -5.66
C TYR A 386 -4.61 -26.21 -5.83
N ASN A 387 -4.07 -27.24 -5.17
CA ASN A 387 -4.63 -28.59 -5.15
C ASN A 387 -5.42 -28.79 -3.85
N VAL A 388 -6.74 -28.85 -3.93
CA VAL A 388 -7.64 -29.00 -2.78
C VAL A 388 -7.38 -30.24 -1.92
N ASN A 389 -6.74 -31.27 -2.49
CA ASN A 389 -6.34 -32.49 -1.78
C ASN A 389 -4.92 -32.42 -1.21
N MET A 390 -4.27 -31.24 -1.18
CA MET A 390 -2.94 -31.02 -0.64
C MET A 390 -1.89 -32.04 -1.15
N HIS A 391 -1.97 -32.43 -2.43
CA HIS A 391 -1.18 -33.51 -3.04
C HIS A 391 -1.30 -34.88 -2.31
N GLY A 392 -2.38 -35.11 -1.58
CA GLY A 392 -2.57 -36.31 -0.75
C GLY A 392 -1.88 -36.26 0.61
N VAL A 393 -1.26 -35.14 0.97
CA VAL A 393 -0.67 -34.95 2.30
C VAL A 393 -1.76 -34.77 3.35
N ASN A 394 -1.64 -35.51 4.46
CA ASN A 394 -2.49 -35.29 5.62
C ASN A 394 -2.00 -34.04 6.36
N TRP A 395 -2.48 -32.87 5.93
CA TRP A 395 -2.02 -31.57 6.41
C TRP A 395 -2.21 -31.37 7.92
N ASP A 396 -3.31 -31.90 8.48
CA ASP A 396 -3.57 -31.85 9.92
C ASP A 396 -2.55 -32.68 10.71
N ALA A 397 -2.21 -33.87 10.23
CA ALA A 397 -1.21 -34.72 10.86
C ALA A 397 0.20 -34.10 10.79
N MET A 398 0.57 -33.49 9.65
CA MET A 398 1.84 -32.76 9.52
C MET A 398 1.88 -31.56 10.46
N THR A 399 0.81 -30.78 10.51
CA THR A 399 0.69 -29.64 11.43
C THR A 399 0.90 -30.08 12.89
N ALA A 400 0.24 -31.17 13.30
CA ALA A 400 0.37 -31.70 14.65
C ALA A 400 1.81 -32.21 14.96
N ALA A 401 2.49 -32.79 13.96
CA ALA A 401 3.87 -33.26 14.09
C ALA A 401 4.86 -32.09 14.28
N TYR A 402 4.77 -31.06 13.43
CA TYR A 402 5.68 -29.93 13.47
C TYR A 402 5.41 -28.97 14.64
N ARG A 403 4.16 -28.81 15.08
CA ARG A 403 3.78 -27.99 16.26
C ARG A 403 4.54 -28.37 17.53
N LYS A 404 4.92 -29.62 17.68
CA LYS A 404 5.66 -30.11 18.87
C LYS A 404 7.02 -29.45 19.05
N PHE A 405 7.58 -28.88 17.99
CA PHE A 405 8.87 -28.19 18.04
C PHE A 405 8.77 -26.74 18.50
N LEU A 406 7.58 -26.08 18.36
CA LEU A 406 7.40 -24.67 18.69
C LEU A 406 7.87 -24.28 20.10
N PRO A 407 7.57 -25.04 21.17
CA PRO A 407 8.03 -24.70 22.51
C PRO A 407 9.56 -24.72 22.69
N HIS A 408 10.27 -25.34 21.76
CA HIS A 408 11.73 -25.47 21.78
C HIS A 408 12.45 -24.42 20.93
N ILE A 409 11.70 -23.61 20.17
CA ILE A 409 12.23 -22.58 19.28
C ILE A 409 12.21 -21.21 19.98
N ASN A 410 13.39 -20.63 20.13
CA ASN A 410 13.56 -19.34 20.81
C ASN A 410 14.06 -18.21 19.90
N ASN A 411 14.29 -18.48 18.61
CA ASN A 411 14.77 -17.50 17.64
C ASN A 411 14.07 -17.67 16.28
N ASN A 412 14.15 -16.66 15.43
CA ASN A 412 13.44 -16.65 14.16
C ASN A 412 14.21 -17.36 13.03
N TYR A 413 15.50 -17.71 13.20
CA TYR A 413 16.21 -18.55 12.23
C TYR A 413 15.67 -19.98 12.28
N ASP A 414 15.65 -20.59 13.48
CA ASP A 414 15.12 -21.93 13.68
C ASP A 414 13.61 -22.00 13.34
N PHE A 415 12.88 -20.90 13.61
CA PHE A 415 11.47 -20.82 13.22
C PHE A 415 11.28 -20.81 11.69
N ALA A 416 12.12 -20.08 10.95
CA ALA A 416 12.07 -20.07 9.49
C ALA A 416 12.46 -21.44 8.90
N GLU A 417 13.40 -22.15 9.51
CA GLU A 417 13.76 -23.52 9.14
C GLU A 417 12.60 -24.48 9.39
N LEU A 418 11.98 -24.43 10.58
CA LEU A 418 10.78 -25.20 10.90
C LEU A 418 9.68 -24.99 9.85
N LEU A 419 9.41 -23.73 9.48
CA LEU A 419 8.40 -23.42 8.45
C LEU A 419 8.79 -23.95 7.07
N SER A 420 10.08 -23.89 6.72
CA SER A 420 10.56 -24.40 5.43
C SER A 420 10.43 -25.91 5.33
N GLU A 421 10.77 -26.65 6.38
CA GLU A 421 10.59 -28.09 6.44
C GLU A 421 9.10 -28.47 6.41
N TYR A 422 8.29 -27.82 7.23
CA TYR A 422 6.84 -28.04 7.30
C TYR A 422 6.15 -27.81 5.95
N LEU A 423 6.47 -26.69 5.26
CA LEU A 423 5.93 -26.38 3.95
C LEU A 423 6.51 -27.31 2.85
N GLY A 424 7.70 -27.84 3.04
CA GLY A 424 8.34 -28.81 2.17
C GLY A 424 7.56 -30.12 2.03
N GLU A 425 6.77 -30.51 3.07
CA GLU A 425 5.90 -31.70 3.03
C GLU A 425 4.85 -31.64 1.90
N LEU A 426 4.49 -30.44 1.44
CA LEU A 426 3.56 -30.25 0.31
C LEU A 426 4.18 -30.61 -1.05
N ASN A 427 5.51 -30.81 -1.10
CA ASN A 427 6.26 -31.17 -2.31
C ASN A 427 5.91 -30.31 -3.53
N VAL A 428 6.02 -28.99 -3.35
CA VAL A 428 5.73 -28.00 -4.39
C VAL A 428 6.76 -26.87 -4.36
N SER A 429 7.05 -26.30 -5.51
CA SER A 429 7.95 -25.14 -5.60
C SER A 429 7.32 -23.86 -5.04
N HIS A 430 8.15 -22.89 -4.67
CA HIS A 430 7.75 -21.57 -4.15
C HIS A 430 7.08 -21.58 -2.77
N THR A 431 7.26 -22.65 -1.99
CA THR A 431 6.92 -22.71 -0.57
C THR A 431 8.19 -22.60 0.28
N GLY A 432 8.08 -22.08 1.49
CA GLY A 432 9.20 -21.98 2.45
C GLY A 432 9.09 -20.77 3.37
N GLY A 433 9.86 -20.81 4.47
CA GLY A 433 10.04 -19.73 5.42
C GLY A 433 11.38 -19.06 5.23
N ARG A 434 11.48 -17.75 5.46
CA ARG A 434 12.75 -17.01 5.44
C ARG A 434 12.76 -15.98 6.56
N PHE A 435 13.87 -15.91 7.27
CA PHE A 435 14.12 -14.82 8.18
C PHE A 435 15.26 -13.94 7.66
N ARG A 436 15.01 -12.64 7.60
CA ARG A 436 16.00 -11.62 7.27
C ARG A 436 16.08 -10.65 8.44
N PRO A 437 17.10 -10.78 9.32
CA PRO A 437 17.26 -9.84 10.41
C PRO A 437 17.53 -8.45 9.87
N GLN A 438 16.96 -7.45 10.51
CA GLN A 438 17.43 -6.08 10.32
C GLN A 438 18.78 -5.98 11.03
N THR A 439 19.85 -5.98 10.27
CA THR A 439 21.20 -5.80 10.82
C THR A 439 21.38 -4.33 11.18
N SER A 440 21.27 -4.01 12.47
CA SER A 440 21.82 -2.78 13.03
C SER A 440 23.29 -3.04 13.31
N GLY A 441 24.18 -2.59 12.46
CA GLY A 441 25.61 -2.83 12.65
C GLY A 441 26.44 -2.28 11.51
N ASN A 442 27.75 -2.43 11.64
CA ASN A 442 28.68 -2.03 10.60
C ASN A 442 28.58 -2.98 9.41
N ILE A 443 28.47 -2.42 8.21
CA ILE A 443 28.63 -3.19 6.98
C ILE A 443 30.13 -3.38 6.77
N THR A 444 30.59 -4.61 6.94
CA THR A 444 32.00 -4.96 6.73
C THR A 444 32.28 -5.18 5.25
N ALA A 445 33.27 -4.47 4.70
CA ALA A 445 33.67 -4.63 3.30
C ALA A 445 34.36 -5.99 3.09
N ASN A 446 34.10 -6.61 1.93
CA ASN A 446 34.80 -7.79 1.48
C ASN A 446 35.90 -7.40 0.49
N LEU A 447 37.11 -7.87 0.73
CA LEU A 447 38.27 -7.60 -0.12
C LEU A 447 38.33 -8.53 -1.34
N GLY A 448 37.53 -9.59 -1.40
CA GLY A 448 37.63 -10.62 -2.44
C GLY A 448 38.98 -11.37 -2.38
N LEU A 449 39.46 -11.62 -1.17
CA LEU A 449 40.70 -12.37 -0.90
C LEU A 449 40.40 -13.53 0.02
N LEU A 450 40.98 -14.69 -0.25
CA LEU A 450 41.01 -15.82 0.66
C LEU A 450 42.38 -15.86 1.31
N PHE A 451 42.42 -16.17 2.62
CA PHE A 451 43.66 -16.16 3.41
C PHE A 451 44.04 -17.55 3.87
N ASP A 452 45.35 -17.79 3.94
CA ASP A 452 45.89 -18.99 4.60
C ASP A 452 45.98 -18.77 6.11
N TRP A 453 45.06 -19.39 6.82
CA TRP A 453 44.95 -19.27 8.29
C TRP A 453 46.04 -20.04 9.08
N ASN A 454 46.90 -20.85 8.39
CA ASN A 454 48.04 -21.47 9.00
C ASN A 454 49.28 -20.54 9.00
N HIS A 455 49.16 -19.36 8.43
CA HIS A 455 50.26 -18.38 8.43
C HIS A 455 50.47 -17.83 9.84
N SER A 456 51.64 -18.03 10.41
CA SER A 456 52.01 -17.58 11.76
C SER A 456 52.79 -16.27 11.80
N GLY A 457 53.04 -15.65 10.61
CA GLY A 457 53.74 -14.38 10.47
C GLY A 457 52.82 -13.15 10.71
N LYS A 458 53.39 -11.96 10.63
CA LYS A 458 52.64 -10.72 10.64
C LYS A 458 51.80 -10.61 9.38
N GLY A 459 50.62 -10.00 9.50
CA GLY A 459 49.70 -9.79 8.39
C GLY A 459 48.89 -11.02 8.02
N LEU A 460 48.23 -10.96 6.88
CA LEU A 460 47.43 -12.05 6.31
C LEU A 460 48.05 -12.55 5.00
N LEU A 461 48.43 -13.82 4.96
CA LEU A 461 48.93 -14.47 3.75
C LEU A 461 47.74 -14.73 2.82
N ILE A 462 47.80 -14.17 1.60
CA ILE A 462 46.76 -14.35 0.58
C ILE A 462 46.93 -15.71 -0.07
N ALA A 463 45.98 -16.59 0.12
CA ALA A 463 45.92 -17.90 -0.50
C ALA A 463 45.38 -17.80 -1.94
N GLU A 464 44.36 -16.96 -2.16
CA GLU A 464 43.70 -16.80 -3.46
C GLU A 464 43.11 -15.40 -3.61
N VAL A 465 43.12 -14.88 -4.83
CA VAL A 465 42.39 -13.68 -5.26
C VAL A 465 41.14 -14.14 -5.99
N VAL A 466 39.96 -13.76 -5.47
CA VAL A 466 38.68 -14.16 -6.04
C VAL A 466 38.47 -13.51 -7.40
N GLU A 467 38.17 -14.33 -8.41
CA GLU A 467 37.88 -13.88 -9.78
C GLU A 467 36.82 -12.80 -9.81
N LYS A 468 37.04 -11.74 -10.58
CA LYS A 468 36.19 -10.54 -10.66
C LYS A 468 36.02 -9.79 -9.31
N GLY A 469 36.84 -10.10 -8.32
CA GLY A 469 36.91 -9.37 -7.06
C GLY A 469 37.67 -8.04 -7.18
N PRO A 470 37.69 -7.23 -6.10
CA PRO A 470 38.31 -5.90 -6.08
C PRO A 470 39.77 -5.86 -6.49
N PHE A 471 40.51 -6.96 -6.33
CA PHE A 471 41.92 -7.08 -6.67
C PHE A 471 42.19 -7.86 -7.96
N ASP A 472 41.19 -8.43 -8.60
CA ASP A 472 41.34 -9.16 -9.87
C ASP A 472 41.24 -8.19 -11.06
N HIS A 473 42.29 -7.41 -11.26
CA HIS A 473 42.41 -6.52 -12.42
C HIS A 473 43.90 -6.31 -12.81
N ALA A 474 44.16 -5.96 -14.07
CA ALA A 474 45.49 -5.89 -14.65
C ALA A 474 46.50 -4.97 -13.93
N ARG A 475 46.02 -3.97 -13.17
CA ARG A 475 46.88 -3.05 -12.40
C ARG A 475 47.14 -3.51 -10.98
N SER A 476 46.46 -4.57 -10.51
CA SER A 476 46.64 -5.09 -9.16
C SER A 476 47.97 -5.79 -9.02
N LYS A 477 48.72 -5.47 -7.97
CA LYS A 477 49.92 -6.18 -7.56
C LYS A 477 49.63 -7.26 -6.52
N VAL A 478 48.39 -7.35 -6.03
CA VAL A 478 47.96 -8.32 -5.03
C VAL A 478 47.77 -9.67 -5.73
N LYS A 479 48.46 -10.70 -5.24
CA LYS A 479 48.41 -12.06 -5.78
C LYS A 479 48.47 -13.09 -4.64
N ALA A 480 48.11 -14.32 -4.94
CA ALA A 480 48.36 -15.44 -4.05
C ALA A 480 49.85 -15.51 -3.67
N GLY A 481 50.15 -15.81 -2.43
CA GLY A 481 51.48 -15.84 -1.84
C GLY A 481 52.02 -14.48 -1.36
N THR A 482 51.27 -13.36 -1.55
CA THR A 482 51.63 -12.08 -0.92
C THR A 482 50.99 -11.93 0.47
N VAL A 483 51.66 -11.19 1.35
CA VAL A 483 51.17 -10.89 2.70
C VAL A 483 50.62 -9.48 2.73
N MET A 484 49.37 -9.33 3.19
CA MET A 484 48.75 -8.04 3.47
C MET A 484 49.06 -7.64 4.90
N GLU A 485 49.88 -6.62 5.10
CA GLU A 485 50.34 -6.22 6.44
C GLU A 485 49.51 -5.11 7.08
N LYS A 486 48.88 -4.24 6.27
CA LYS A 486 48.14 -3.07 6.79
C LYS A 486 46.88 -2.80 6.00
N ILE A 487 45.86 -2.25 6.70
CA ILE A 487 44.65 -1.66 6.11
C ILE A 487 44.56 -0.21 6.59
N ASP A 488 44.53 0.77 5.68
CA ASP A 488 44.58 2.21 5.95
C ASP A 488 45.67 2.63 6.96
N GLY A 489 46.86 2.01 6.80
CA GLY A 489 48.01 2.27 7.65
C GLY A 489 48.03 1.54 9.00
N GLN A 490 46.95 0.87 9.39
CA GLN A 490 46.91 0.07 10.62
C GLN A 490 47.48 -1.31 10.37
N GLU A 491 48.41 -1.74 11.22
CA GLU A 491 49.03 -3.06 11.15
C GLU A 491 48.07 -4.17 11.53
N ILE A 492 48.13 -5.27 10.79
CA ILE A 492 47.37 -6.48 11.10
C ILE A 492 48.26 -7.39 11.93
N THR A 493 47.88 -7.61 13.18
CA THR A 493 48.57 -8.52 14.12
C THR A 493 47.87 -9.88 14.16
N PRO A 494 48.58 -10.97 14.51
CA PRO A 494 47.98 -12.31 14.55
C PRO A 494 46.73 -12.45 15.38
N ASP A 495 46.58 -11.67 16.47
CA ASP A 495 45.47 -11.74 17.39
C ASP A 495 44.36 -10.73 17.08
N MET A 496 44.50 -9.99 15.99
CA MET A 496 43.55 -8.95 15.62
C MET A 496 42.42 -9.49 14.75
N ASP A 497 41.18 -9.11 15.08
CA ASP A 497 40.05 -9.20 14.14
C ASP A 497 40.16 -8.08 13.10
N TYR A 498 40.84 -8.37 11.99
CA TYR A 498 41.07 -7.42 10.90
C TYR A 498 39.78 -6.94 10.24
N SER A 499 38.67 -7.71 10.36
CA SER A 499 37.40 -7.34 9.77
C SER A 499 36.86 -6.01 10.32
N LYS A 500 37.23 -5.66 11.55
CA LYS A 500 36.91 -4.35 12.16
C LYS A 500 37.50 -3.18 11.38
N LEU A 501 38.66 -3.38 10.74
CA LEU A 501 39.30 -2.36 9.90
C LEU A 501 38.53 -2.10 8.59
N LEU A 502 37.63 -3.01 8.22
CA LEU A 502 36.81 -2.97 7.02
C LEU A 502 35.37 -2.51 7.28
N ASN A 503 35.01 -2.24 8.54
CA ASN A 503 33.68 -1.78 8.92
C ASN A 503 33.31 -0.45 8.24
N ASN A 504 32.12 -0.41 7.60
CA ASN A 504 31.57 0.73 6.87
C ASN A 504 32.43 1.21 5.70
N LYS A 505 33.26 0.32 5.14
CA LYS A 505 34.14 0.58 4.00
C LYS A 505 33.66 -0.04 2.69
N ALA A 506 32.53 -0.71 2.67
CA ALA A 506 31.91 -1.20 1.43
C ALA A 506 31.75 -0.04 0.43
N GLN A 507 32.18 -0.28 -0.82
CA GLN A 507 32.20 0.72 -1.91
C GLN A 507 33.05 1.98 -1.66
N LYS A 508 33.91 1.98 -0.64
CA LYS A 508 34.86 3.07 -0.38
C LYS A 508 36.28 2.66 -0.79
N LYS A 509 37.06 3.66 -1.19
CA LYS A 509 38.51 3.43 -1.43
C LYS A 509 39.17 3.14 -0.10
N THR A 510 39.88 2.02 -0.03
CA THR A 510 40.63 1.54 1.15
C THR A 510 42.05 1.23 0.71
N LEU A 511 43.03 1.71 1.45
CA LEU A 511 44.44 1.44 1.18
C LEU A 511 44.85 0.12 1.85
N VAL A 512 45.44 -0.79 1.11
CA VAL A 512 46.04 -2.01 1.63
C VAL A 512 47.53 -2.04 1.27
N SER A 513 48.37 -2.53 2.13
CA SER A 513 49.81 -2.68 1.91
C SER A 513 50.35 -3.95 2.52
#